data_e2ef068198d7b6cbf03db33a37fc1bb5
#
_entry.id   e2ef068198d7b6cbf03db33a37fc1bb5
#
_cell.length_a   1.000
_cell.length_b   1.000
_cell.length_c   1.000
_cell.angle_alpha   90.00
_cell.angle_beta   90.00
_cell.angle_gamma   90.00
#
_symmetry.space_group_name_H-M   'P 1'
#
loop_
_entity.id
_entity.type
_entity.pdbx_description
1 polymer ?
#
loop_
_entity_poly.entity_id
_entity_poly.type
_entity_poly.pdbx_seq_one_letter_code
_entity_poly.pdbx_strand_id
1 'polypeptide(L)'
;MDGLDPQLSRALSTASTTRDVTIAAGSLAFLPAVLRRSTPATRYVLVADDNTWTVAGAQAAQKMTSAGLAMAEPIVLTEKPRVKASAETARELATRIGDEKALPVAVGSGVINDLVKYAAELAGAAYVSVPTAASMDGYAASGAALREGGFKRTLACAAPLAIVADLDVIARAPAIMGAWGYGDLVGKLVAGADWILADALGEEALNPGPFAMVQDNLSIWLRNPTAVRQRDRTALDGLMRGLVMSGLAMQAHGNSRPASGSDHQFAHLWEMEGIAVDGQPVSHGACVGVGCVSMIAAYEWLLHQNLRAIDPVQVASRAPSAEVLKAEIAASFPLSFMAENAQTETMAKAVPTGRLERRLRLLKDSWRDIAAVLHRRLPQAATVRQWLDAVGGPSDAAGIGISRDKHARDHARARLIRRRFTGLDVLHDLGWLDRAVGELFAPGGLWLNEGRKA
;
A
#
# COMPACT_ATOMS: atom_id res chain seq x y z
N MET A 1 10.97 26.39 -12.60
CA MET A 1 10.71 24.92 -12.71
C MET A 1 11.90 24.15 -13.29
N ASP A 2 13.06 24.79 -13.37
CA ASP A 2 14.27 24.20 -13.93
C ASP A 2 14.94 23.32 -12.88
N GLY A 3 14.83 21.98 -13.03
CA GLY A 3 15.48 21.01 -12.16
C GLY A 3 14.59 19.87 -11.60
N LEU A 4 13.28 19.88 -11.87
CA LEU A 4 12.42 18.75 -11.51
C LEU A 4 12.72 17.57 -12.44
N ASP A 5 12.81 16.39 -11.84
CA ASP A 5 12.84 15.11 -12.56
C ASP A 5 11.68 15.07 -13.57
N PRO A 6 11.94 14.85 -14.88
CA PRO A 6 10.91 14.85 -15.92
C PRO A 6 9.75 13.87 -15.64
N GLN A 7 10.02 12.76 -14.95
CA GLN A 7 9.00 11.78 -14.57
C GLN A 7 8.09 12.34 -13.48
N LEU A 8 8.66 12.96 -12.45
CA LEU A 8 7.90 13.59 -11.37
C LEU A 8 7.06 14.75 -11.89
N SER A 9 7.61 15.59 -12.80
CA SER A 9 6.86 16.66 -13.47
C SER A 9 5.64 16.13 -14.23
N ARG A 10 5.81 15.03 -14.97
CA ARG A 10 4.72 14.38 -15.70
C ARG A 10 3.67 13.80 -14.74
N ALA A 11 4.09 13.15 -13.66
CA ALA A 11 3.18 12.63 -12.67
C ALA A 11 2.35 13.73 -11.99
N LEU A 12 2.99 14.85 -11.63
CA LEU A 12 2.30 16.01 -11.04
C LEU A 12 1.29 16.66 -11.99
N SER A 13 1.55 16.65 -13.30
CA SER A 13 0.60 17.21 -14.28
C SER A 13 -0.71 16.43 -14.38
N THR A 14 -0.73 15.17 -13.95
CA THR A 14 -1.92 14.28 -13.95
C THR A 14 -2.50 14.04 -12.58
N ALA A 15 -1.80 14.44 -11.51
CA ALA A 15 -2.28 14.30 -10.15
C ALA A 15 -3.53 15.18 -9.88
N SER A 16 -4.53 14.63 -9.20
CA SER A 16 -5.78 15.34 -8.91
C SER A 16 -5.59 16.50 -7.93
N THR A 17 -4.71 16.35 -6.93
CA THR A 17 -4.56 17.30 -5.82
C THR A 17 -3.13 17.83 -5.68
N THR A 18 -2.13 16.97 -5.65
CA THR A 18 -0.74 17.34 -5.37
C THR A 18 -0.14 18.18 -6.51
N ARG A 19 0.46 19.32 -6.18
CA ARG A 19 1.02 20.29 -7.14
C ARG A 19 2.53 20.41 -7.04
N ASP A 20 3.13 20.00 -5.92
CA ASP A 20 4.56 20.15 -5.65
C ASP A 20 5.09 18.96 -4.87
N VAL A 21 6.25 18.46 -5.26
CA VAL A 21 7.00 17.44 -4.55
C VAL A 21 8.48 17.81 -4.57
N THR A 22 9.06 17.94 -3.40
CA THR A 22 10.49 18.17 -3.22
C THR A 22 11.08 17.01 -2.41
N ILE A 23 12.00 16.25 -3.00
CA ILE A 23 12.72 15.14 -2.36
C ILE A 23 14.21 15.45 -2.52
N ALA A 24 14.89 15.85 -1.45
CA ALA A 24 16.32 16.15 -1.46
C ALA A 24 16.89 16.19 -0.04
N ALA A 25 18.21 16.09 0.10
CA ALA A 25 18.90 16.40 1.35
C ALA A 25 18.73 17.88 1.70
N GLY A 26 18.44 18.20 2.96
CA GLY A 26 18.23 19.56 3.42
C GLY A 26 16.97 20.25 2.90
N SER A 27 16.01 19.51 2.33
CA SER A 27 14.84 20.09 1.67
C SER A 27 13.87 20.81 2.60
N LEU A 28 13.96 20.62 3.94
CA LEU A 28 13.23 21.45 4.90
C LEU A 28 13.55 22.96 4.75
N ALA A 29 14.70 23.32 4.22
CA ALA A 29 15.05 24.72 3.93
C ALA A 29 14.12 25.32 2.85
N PHE A 30 13.56 24.50 1.98
CA PHE A 30 12.66 24.94 0.90
C PHE A 30 11.18 24.95 1.30
N LEU A 31 10.83 24.42 2.50
CA LEU A 31 9.44 24.35 2.96
C LEU A 31 8.71 25.70 2.88
N PRO A 32 9.27 26.85 3.32
CA PRO A 32 8.58 28.13 3.18
C PRO A 32 8.29 28.52 1.73
N ALA A 33 9.22 28.26 0.81
CA ALA A 33 9.03 28.55 -0.61
C ALA A 33 7.98 27.62 -1.25
N VAL A 34 7.97 26.33 -0.85
CA VAL A 34 6.95 25.37 -1.30
C VAL A 34 5.57 25.82 -0.83
N LEU A 35 5.41 26.20 0.43
CA LEU A 35 4.14 26.68 0.98
C LEU A 35 3.60 27.89 0.21
N ARG A 36 4.46 28.90 -0.07
CA ARG A 36 4.04 30.11 -0.79
C ARG A 36 3.57 29.85 -2.22
N ARG A 37 4.19 28.86 -2.93
CA ARG A 37 3.82 28.58 -4.33
C ARG A 37 2.71 27.55 -4.47
N SER A 38 2.49 26.71 -3.47
CA SER A 38 1.54 25.59 -3.54
C SER A 38 0.17 25.90 -2.91
N THR A 39 0.06 26.97 -2.11
CA THR A 39 -1.17 27.30 -1.38
C THR A 39 -1.36 28.81 -1.24
N PRO A 40 -2.60 29.31 -1.36
CA PRO A 40 -2.95 30.69 -1.05
C PRO A 40 -3.05 30.98 0.45
N ALA A 41 -2.82 29.99 1.33
CA ALA A 41 -2.95 30.16 2.77
C ALA A 41 -1.96 31.22 3.28
N THR A 42 -2.42 32.03 4.22
CA THR A 42 -1.62 33.10 4.87
C THR A 42 -1.20 32.74 6.28
N ARG A 43 -1.77 31.67 6.87
CA ARG A 43 -1.46 31.17 8.21
C ARG A 43 -1.30 29.66 8.20
N TYR A 44 -0.38 29.13 8.99
CA TYR A 44 -0.02 27.72 9.01
C TYR A 44 0.01 27.17 10.43
N VAL A 45 -0.31 25.89 10.60
CA VAL A 45 -0.17 25.14 11.85
C VAL A 45 0.62 23.86 11.62
N LEU A 46 1.72 23.69 12.34
CA LEU A 46 2.49 22.43 12.32
C LEU A 46 1.82 21.39 13.21
N VAL A 47 1.68 20.17 12.69
CA VAL A 47 1.16 19.04 13.46
C VAL A 47 2.21 17.93 13.47
N ALA A 48 2.59 17.48 14.66
CA ALA A 48 3.60 16.43 14.88
C ALA A 48 3.25 15.59 16.11
N ASP A 49 4.00 14.52 16.37
CA ASP A 49 4.10 13.92 17.70
C ASP A 49 5.41 14.33 18.39
N ASP A 50 5.61 13.93 19.66
CA ASP A 50 6.83 14.26 20.43
C ASP A 50 8.11 13.91 19.68
N ASN A 51 8.15 12.73 19.03
CA ASN A 51 9.33 12.25 18.32
C ASN A 51 9.58 13.06 17.04
N THR A 52 8.54 13.25 16.23
CA THR A 52 8.65 13.93 14.94
C THR A 52 8.79 15.42 15.09
N TRP A 53 8.29 16.00 16.20
CA TRP A 53 8.60 17.38 16.60
C TRP A 53 10.10 17.56 16.84
N THR A 54 10.69 16.66 17.62
CA THR A 54 12.13 16.70 17.94
C THR A 54 13.02 16.54 16.71
N VAL A 55 12.68 15.62 15.79
CA VAL A 55 13.56 15.30 14.64
C VAL A 55 13.41 16.25 13.46
N ALA A 56 12.26 16.92 13.31
CA ALA A 56 11.97 17.79 12.16
C ALA A 56 11.04 18.97 12.48
N GLY A 57 10.05 18.82 13.38
CA GLY A 57 9.00 19.83 13.62
C GLY A 57 9.56 21.16 14.08
N ALA A 58 10.43 21.17 15.10
CA ALA A 58 11.06 22.37 15.61
C ALA A 58 11.90 23.09 14.54
N GLN A 59 12.63 22.34 13.72
CA GLN A 59 13.41 22.92 12.61
C GLN A 59 12.49 23.50 11.53
N ALA A 60 11.41 22.81 11.17
CA ALA A 60 10.41 23.30 10.22
C ALA A 60 9.77 24.61 10.72
N ALA A 61 9.37 24.67 12.01
CA ALA A 61 8.84 25.88 12.64
C ALA A 61 9.83 27.06 12.55
N GLN A 62 11.08 26.81 12.89
CA GLN A 62 12.13 27.83 12.82
C GLN A 62 12.30 28.36 11.39
N LYS A 63 12.35 27.47 10.37
CA LYS A 63 12.50 27.87 8.97
C LYS A 63 11.29 28.70 8.50
N MET A 64 10.09 28.32 8.88
CA MET A 64 8.86 29.02 8.51
C MET A 64 8.80 30.41 9.18
N THR A 65 9.07 30.49 10.47
CA THR A 65 9.11 31.77 11.23
C THR A 65 10.18 32.69 10.68
N SER A 66 11.40 32.19 10.45
CA SER A 66 12.52 33.00 9.90
C SER A 66 12.22 33.50 8.47
N ALA A 67 11.35 32.81 7.73
CA ALA A 67 10.88 33.25 6.42
C ALA A 67 9.69 34.23 6.49
N GLY A 68 9.22 34.60 7.70
CA GLY A 68 8.11 35.53 7.89
C GLY A 68 6.74 34.95 7.59
N LEU A 69 6.55 33.63 7.68
CA LEU A 69 5.24 33.01 7.58
C LEU A 69 4.47 33.16 8.87
N ALA A 70 3.17 33.50 8.79
CA ALA A 70 2.31 33.55 9.98
C ALA A 70 2.01 32.15 10.49
N MET A 71 2.42 31.87 11.73
CA MET A 71 2.25 30.57 12.37
C MET A 71 1.19 30.62 13.46
N ALA A 72 0.38 29.58 13.55
CA ALA A 72 -0.36 29.25 14.76
C ALA A 72 0.54 28.44 15.71
N GLU A 73 0.11 28.29 16.97
CA GLU A 73 0.81 27.43 17.93
C GLU A 73 0.84 25.99 17.42
N PRO A 74 2.01 25.34 17.40
CA PRO A 74 2.12 23.96 16.92
C PRO A 74 1.25 22.98 17.73
N ILE A 75 0.67 22.02 17.04
CA ILE A 75 -0.10 20.94 17.64
C ILE A 75 0.82 19.72 17.78
N VAL A 76 1.35 19.49 18.97
CA VAL A 76 2.16 18.31 19.27
C VAL A 76 1.30 17.30 20.01
N LEU A 77 1.13 16.11 19.41
CA LEU A 77 0.38 15.00 19.97
C LEU A 77 1.26 14.19 20.93
N THR A 78 0.81 14.00 22.17
CA THR A 78 1.63 13.43 23.27
C THR A 78 1.10 12.07 23.79
N GLU A 79 0.26 11.38 23.02
CA GLU A 79 -0.32 10.09 23.42
C GLU A 79 0.77 9.02 23.65
N LYS A 80 0.69 8.30 24.78
CA LYS A 80 1.65 7.26 25.15
C LYS A 80 1.04 5.85 24.99
N PRO A 81 1.81 4.83 24.65
CA PRO A 81 3.25 4.86 24.33
C PRO A 81 3.54 5.50 22.98
N ARG A 82 2.55 5.72 22.13
CA ARG A 82 2.61 6.39 20.82
C ARG A 82 1.22 6.86 20.39
N VAL A 83 1.18 7.86 19.52
CA VAL A 83 -0.05 8.35 18.89
C VAL A 83 -0.69 7.22 18.08
N LYS A 84 -2.00 7.04 18.23
CA LYS A 84 -2.78 6.06 17.50
C LYS A 84 -3.43 6.69 16.27
N ALA A 85 -3.39 5.98 15.16
CA ALA A 85 -4.09 6.38 13.93
C ALA A 85 -5.60 6.08 14.10
N SER A 86 -6.34 6.94 14.82
CA SER A 86 -7.77 6.78 15.07
C SER A 86 -8.59 7.92 14.48
N ALA A 87 -9.82 7.63 14.06
CA ALA A 87 -10.75 8.63 13.56
C ALA A 87 -11.17 9.62 14.65
N GLU A 88 -11.19 9.19 15.92
CA GLU A 88 -11.47 10.03 17.08
C GLU A 88 -10.39 11.10 17.24
N THR A 89 -9.10 10.71 17.28
CA THR A 89 -7.98 11.66 17.33
C THR A 89 -8.00 12.62 16.15
N ALA A 90 -8.35 12.14 14.95
CA ALA A 90 -8.44 13.01 13.78
C ALA A 90 -9.61 14.01 13.88
N ARG A 91 -10.74 13.65 14.47
CA ARG A 91 -11.87 14.60 14.72
C ARG A 91 -11.49 15.69 15.72
N GLU A 92 -10.83 15.34 16.81
CA GLU A 92 -10.30 16.30 17.78
C GLU A 92 -9.29 17.26 17.13
N LEU A 93 -8.40 16.72 16.30
CA LEU A 93 -7.45 17.51 15.53
C LEU A 93 -8.13 18.44 14.53
N ALA A 94 -9.22 17.99 13.87
CA ALA A 94 -10.01 18.78 12.93
C ALA A 94 -10.61 20.02 13.60
N THR A 95 -11.13 19.89 14.81
CA THR A 95 -11.63 21.03 15.60
C THR A 95 -10.51 22.06 15.86
N ARG A 96 -9.34 21.61 16.34
CA ARG A 96 -8.18 22.49 16.59
C ARG A 96 -7.69 23.19 15.32
N ILE A 97 -7.63 22.50 14.18
CA ILE A 97 -7.24 23.08 12.88
C ILE A 97 -8.26 24.14 12.44
N GLY A 98 -9.55 23.85 12.60
CA GLY A 98 -10.65 24.76 12.24
C GLY A 98 -10.64 26.06 13.08
N ASP A 99 -10.40 25.94 14.40
CA ASP A 99 -10.32 27.08 15.32
C ASP A 99 -9.16 28.02 14.94
N GLU A 100 -8.02 27.47 14.53
CA GLU A 100 -6.84 28.23 14.13
C GLU A 100 -6.98 28.91 12.77
N LYS A 101 -7.92 28.49 11.94
CA LYS A 101 -8.09 28.95 10.53
C LYS A 101 -6.77 28.93 9.77
N ALA A 102 -5.98 27.89 10.00
CA ALA A 102 -4.64 27.74 9.49
C ALA A 102 -4.52 26.48 8.60
N LEU A 103 -3.66 26.52 7.59
CA LEU A 103 -3.36 25.35 6.78
C LEU A 103 -2.46 24.39 7.57
N PRO A 104 -2.88 23.14 7.80
CA PRO A 104 -2.06 22.19 8.54
C PRO A 104 -0.89 21.67 7.68
N VAL A 105 0.28 21.59 8.34
CA VAL A 105 1.49 20.97 7.80
C VAL A 105 1.79 19.74 8.65
N ALA A 106 1.61 18.57 8.10
CA ALA A 106 1.85 17.29 8.75
C ALA A 106 3.36 17.00 8.79
N VAL A 107 4.00 17.08 9.94
CA VAL A 107 5.41 16.74 10.12
C VAL A 107 5.51 15.39 10.83
N GLY A 108 5.62 14.30 10.06
CA GLY A 108 5.61 12.96 10.65
C GLY A 108 5.64 11.82 9.66
N SER A 109 5.59 10.61 10.20
CA SER A 109 5.43 9.39 9.41
C SER A 109 3.95 9.13 9.11
N GLY A 110 3.63 7.91 8.66
CA GLY A 110 2.30 7.53 8.21
C GLY A 110 1.16 7.90 9.16
N VAL A 111 1.34 7.69 10.48
CA VAL A 111 0.29 7.98 11.48
C VAL A 111 -0.06 9.47 11.50
N ILE A 112 0.92 10.34 11.60
CA ILE A 112 0.70 11.79 11.62
C ILE A 112 0.15 12.26 10.28
N ASN A 113 0.69 11.74 9.16
CA ASN A 113 0.19 12.07 7.83
C ASN A 113 -1.31 11.74 7.68
N ASP A 114 -1.74 10.54 8.07
CA ASP A 114 -3.12 10.10 7.90
C ASP A 114 -4.08 10.81 8.87
N LEU A 115 -3.65 11.08 10.11
CA LEU A 115 -4.43 11.88 11.06
C LEU A 115 -4.67 13.30 10.53
N VAL A 116 -3.61 13.98 10.07
CA VAL A 116 -3.71 15.35 9.55
C VAL A 116 -4.50 15.38 8.25
N LYS A 117 -4.28 14.42 7.36
CA LYS A 117 -5.02 14.28 6.09
C LYS A 117 -6.53 14.22 6.34
N TYR A 118 -6.98 13.33 7.22
CA TYR A 118 -8.40 13.20 7.52
C TYR A 118 -8.94 14.35 8.35
N ALA A 119 -8.16 14.90 9.29
CA ALA A 119 -8.54 16.09 10.04
C ALA A 119 -8.72 17.33 9.14
N ALA A 120 -7.84 17.49 8.15
CA ALA A 120 -7.95 18.57 7.16
C ALA A 120 -9.23 18.44 6.33
N GLU A 121 -9.55 17.21 5.85
CA GLU A 121 -10.81 16.94 5.15
C GLU A 121 -12.03 17.34 5.98
N LEU A 122 -12.08 16.94 7.26
CA LEU A 122 -13.18 17.26 8.18
C LEU A 122 -13.29 18.77 8.47
N ALA A 123 -12.16 19.48 8.48
CA ALA A 123 -12.09 20.92 8.67
C ALA A 123 -12.34 21.72 7.37
N GLY A 124 -12.57 21.04 6.23
CA GLY A 124 -12.72 21.71 4.93
C GLY A 124 -11.43 22.40 4.46
N ALA A 125 -10.28 21.94 4.90
CA ALA A 125 -8.96 22.48 4.60
C ALA A 125 -8.13 21.53 3.73
N ALA A 126 -7.19 22.08 2.98
CA ALA A 126 -6.11 21.29 2.38
C ALA A 126 -4.96 21.10 3.39
N TYR A 127 -3.94 20.30 3.06
CA TYR A 127 -2.77 20.13 3.91
C TYR A 127 -1.48 19.96 3.10
N VAL A 128 -0.34 20.10 3.77
CA VAL A 128 0.99 19.82 3.23
C VAL A 128 1.65 18.72 4.07
N SER A 129 2.34 17.79 3.40
CA SER A 129 3.03 16.68 4.05
C SER A 129 4.54 16.90 4.11
N VAL A 130 5.12 16.68 5.29
CA VAL A 130 6.57 16.64 5.54
C VAL A 130 6.91 15.27 6.13
N PRO A 131 7.13 14.23 5.28
CA PRO A 131 7.44 12.89 5.72
C PRO A 131 8.76 12.83 6.49
N THR A 132 8.75 12.17 7.66
CA THR A 132 9.95 11.96 8.47
C THR A 132 10.57 10.57 8.30
N ALA A 133 9.92 9.69 7.54
CA ALA A 133 10.40 8.36 7.20
C ALA A 133 9.85 7.92 5.84
N ALA A 134 10.59 7.10 5.09
CA ALA A 134 10.11 6.44 3.87
C ALA A 134 9.42 5.11 4.22
N SER A 135 8.21 5.15 4.81
CA SER A 135 7.57 4.00 5.45
C SER A 135 6.31 3.47 4.77
N MET A 136 5.74 4.19 3.83
CA MET A 136 4.52 3.81 3.09
C MET A 136 4.31 4.69 1.86
N ASP A 137 3.44 4.29 0.93
CA ASP A 137 3.06 5.06 -0.27
C ASP A 137 1.92 6.07 -0.02
N GLY A 138 1.25 6.01 1.12
CA GLY A 138 0.11 6.86 1.48
C GLY A 138 0.41 8.36 1.60
N TYR A 139 1.68 8.79 1.57
CA TYR A 139 2.03 10.21 1.63
C TYR A 139 1.43 11.03 0.48
N ALA A 140 1.41 10.47 -0.72
CA ALA A 140 0.86 11.12 -1.91
C ALA A 140 -0.52 10.57 -2.32
N ALA A 141 -1.08 9.61 -1.61
CA ALA A 141 -2.37 9.02 -1.92
C ALA A 141 -3.53 9.79 -1.29
N SER A 142 -4.69 9.76 -1.92
CA SER A 142 -5.97 10.09 -1.29
C SER A 142 -6.42 8.97 -0.35
N GLY A 143 -7.24 9.31 0.66
CA GLY A 143 -7.70 8.40 1.71
C GLY A 143 -6.70 8.26 2.85
N ALA A 144 -7.22 8.10 4.06
CA ALA A 144 -6.46 7.92 5.29
C ALA A 144 -6.81 6.58 5.94
N ALA A 145 -5.79 5.80 6.30
CA ALA A 145 -5.96 4.50 6.94
C ALA A 145 -6.03 4.66 8.46
N LEU A 146 -7.25 4.82 9.00
CA LEU A 146 -7.50 5.07 10.42
C LEU A 146 -8.33 3.95 11.05
N ARG A 147 -8.22 3.80 12.37
CA ARG A 147 -9.14 2.96 13.15
C ARG A 147 -10.42 3.73 13.44
N GLU A 148 -11.57 3.12 13.16
CA GLU A 148 -12.89 3.62 13.47
C GLU A 148 -13.77 2.48 14.00
N GLY A 149 -14.38 2.67 15.16
CA GLY A 149 -15.17 1.61 15.80
C GLY A 149 -14.37 0.32 16.10
N GLY A 150 -13.06 0.46 16.38
CA GLY A 150 -12.17 -0.67 16.64
C GLY A 150 -11.52 -1.31 15.40
N PHE A 151 -11.90 -0.90 14.18
CA PHE A 151 -11.44 -1.50 12.93
C PHE A 151 -10.66 -0.53 12.06
N LYS A 152 -9.64 -1.03 11.35
CA LYS A 152 -8.91 -0.24 10.37
C LYS A 152 -9.74 -0.09 9.09
N ARG A 153 -9.96 1.18 8.69
CA ARG A 153 -10.70 1.56 7.48
C ARG A 153 -9.92 2.61 6.70
N THR A 154 -10.10 2.64 5.41
CA THR A 154 -9.65 3.77 4.58
C THR A 154 -10.78 4.77 4.49
N LEU A 155 -10.61 5.92 5.15
CA LEU A 155 -11.57 7.02 5.14
C LEU A 155 -11.25 7.95 3.96
N ALA A 156 -12.29 8.35 3.22
CA ALA A 156 -12.14 9.21 2.06
C ALA A 156 -11.64 10.60 2.47
N CYS A 157 -10.56 11.06 1.85
CA CYS A 157 -10.02 12.41 2.00
C CYS A 157 -9.04 12.73 0.88
N ALA A 158 -8.77 14.03 0.67
CA ALA A 158 -7.89 14.50 -0.37
C ALA A 158 -6.41 14.20 -0.07
N ALA A 159 -5.59 14.06 -1.12
CA ALA A 159 -4.13 13.99 -1.03
C ALA A 159 -3.56 15.38 -0.63
N PRO A 160 -2.27 15.47 -0.22
CA PRO A 160 -1.64 16.76 0.12
C PRO A 160 -1.48 17.67 -1.10
N LEU A 161 -1.51 18.98 -0.88
CA LEU A 161 -1.16 19.97 -1.91
C LEU A 161 0.31 19.89 -2.30
N ALA A 162 1.18 19.64 -1.31
CA ALA A 162 2.62 19.51 -1.52
C ALA A 162 3.24 18.51 -0.56
N ILE A 163 4.40 17.96 -0.98
CA ILE A 163 5.22 17.05 -0.18
C ILE A 163 6.65 17.57 -0.14
N VAL A 164 7.20 17.72 1.07
CA VAL A 164 8.62 18.09 1.28
C VAL A 164 9.30 16.98 2.08
N ALA A 165 10.02 16.11 1.39
CA ALA A 165 10.71 14.94 1.94
C ALA A 165 12.21 15.23 2.07
N ASP A 166 12.66 15.53 3.29
CA ASP A 166 14.06 15.79 3.59
C ASP A 166 14.82 14.48 3.84
N LEU A 167 15.73 14.13 2.92
CA LEU A 167 16.48 12.89 3.01
C LEU A 167 17.42 12.86 4.24
N ASP A 168 17.84 13.99 4.77
CA ASP A 168 18.63 14.04 6.01
C ASP A 168 17.77 13.71 7.24
N VAL A 169 16.49 14.06 7.22
CA VAL A 169 15.51 13.67 8.25
C VAL A 169 15.19 12.19 8.09
N ILE A 170 14.84 11.74 6.89
CA ILE A 170 14.46 10.36 6.58
C ILE A 170 15.61 9.39 6.92
N ALA A 171 16.86 9.75 6.66
CA ALA A 171 18.02 8.92 6.98
C ALA A 171 18.25 8.74 8.51
N ARG A 172 17.67 9.60 9.34
CA ARG A 172 17.71 9.46 10.81
C ARG A 172 16.59 8.58 11.38
N ALA A 173 15.58 8.27 10.58
CA ALA A 173 14.50 7.40 11.01
C ALA A 173 15.01 5.99 11.37
N PRO A 174 14.34 5.24 12.25
CA PRO A 174 14.66 3.84 12.51
C PRO A 174 14.70 3.05 11.19
N ALA A 175 15.75 2.24 10.99
CA ALA A 175 15.95 1.50 9.73
C ALA A 175 14.76 0.60 9.36
N ILE A 176 14.05 0.06 10.37
CA ILE A 176 12.85 -0.75 10.17
C ILE A 176 11.74 0.01 9.43
N MET A 177 11.66 1.34 9.54
CA MET A 177 10.66 2.13 8.81
C MET A 177 10.96 2.18 7.30
N GLY A 178 12.24 2.19 6.92
CA GLY A 178 12.65 2.01 5.53
C GLY A 178 12.34 0.60 5.01
N ALA A 179 12.48 -0.41 5.85
CA ALA A 179 12.09 -1.78 5.50
C ALA A 179 10.57 -1.91 5.27
N TRP A 180 9.75 -1.21 6.05
CA TRP A 180 8.30 -1.15 5.82
C TRP A 180 7.95 -0.49 4.49
N GLY A 181 8.56 0.67 4.19
CA GLY A 181 8.35 1.32 2.88
C GLY A 181 8.84 0.45 1.72
N TYR A 182 9.94 -0.26 1.88
CA TYR A 182 10.43 -1.20 0.88
C TYR A 182 9.45 -2.36 0.65
N GLY A 183 8.89 -2.93 1.72
CA GLY A 183 7.85 -3.96 1.65
C GLY A 183 6.59 -3.47 0.95
N ASP A 184 6.17 -2.22 1.22
CA ASP A 184 5.06 -1.59 0.53
C ASP A 184 5.36 -1.39 -0.97
N LEU A 185 6.57 -0.95 -1.30
CA LEU A 185 6.98 -0.75 -2.70
C LEU A 185 7.12 -2.07 -3.47
N VAL A 186 7.61 -3.14 -2.83
CA VAL A 186 7.68 -4.50 -3.41
C VAL A 186 6.30 -5.00 -3.84
N GLY A 187 5.24 -4.68 -3.09
CA GLY A 187 3.86 -5.04 -3.44
C GLY A 187 3.42 -4.55 -4.82
N LYS A 188 4.05 -3.51 -5.36
CA LYS A 188 3.72 -2.99 -6.70
C LYS A 188 4.04 -3.98 -7.83
N LEU A 189 4.91 -4.96 -7.59
CA LEU A 189 5.15 -6.08 -8.50
C LEU A 189 3.86 -6.88 -8.72
N VAL A 190 3.20 -7.26 -7.64
CA VAL A 190 1.93 -8.01 -7.65
C VAL A 190 0.77 -7.15 -8.15
N ALA A 191 0.69 -5.89 -7.71
CA ALA A 191 -0.34 -4.97 -8.20
C ALA A 191 -0.30 -4.83 -9.72
N GLY A 192 0.89 -4.72 -10.31
CA GLY A 192 1.08 -4.69 -11.77
C GLY A 192 0.68 -5.99 -12.45
N ALA A 193 1.06 -7.14 -11.90
CA ALA A 193 0.70 -8.46 -12.43
C ALA A 193 -0.80 -8.70 -12.40
N ASP A 194 -1.44 -8.39 -11.29
CA ASP A 194 -2.90 -8.49 -11.13
C ASP A 194 -3.66 -7.58 -12.10
N TRP A 195 -3.13 -6.38 -12.38
CA TRP A 195 -3.79 -5.46 -13.31
C TRP A 195 -3.66 -5.91 -14.76
N ILE A 196 -2.48 -6.41 -15.16
CA ILE A 196 -2.27 -7.03 -16.47
C ILE A 196 -3.24 -8.19 -16.68
N LEU A 197 -3.41 -9.03 -15.65
CA LEU A 197 -4.30 -10.18 -15.68
C LEU A 197 -5.77 -9.75 -15.78
N ALA A 198 -6.20 -8.75 -14.99
CA ALA A 198 -7.56 -8.22 -15.03
C ALA A 198 -7.90 -7.56 -16.37
N ASP A 199 -6.97 -6.83 -16.97
CA ASP A 199 -7.11 -6.23 -18.30
C ASP A 199 -7.25 -7.31 -19.40
N ALA A 200 -6.35 -8.28 -19.41
CA ALA A 200 -6.37 -9.37 -20.38
C ALA A 200 -7.65 -10.22 -20.33
N LEU A 201 -8.30 -10.27 -19.15
CA LEU A 201 -9.55 -11.00 -18.95
C LEU A 201 -10.82 -10.12 -19.07
N GLY A 202 -10.65 -8.83 -19.39
CA GLY A 202 -11.76 -7.88 -19.57
C GLY A 202 -12.50 -7.51 -18.29
N GLU A 203 -11.84 -7.66 -17.12
CA GLU A 203 -12.44 -7.34 -15.82
C GLU A 203 -12.15 -5.90 -15.38
N GLU A 204 -10.96 -5.38 -15.67
CA GLU A 204 -10.60 -3.99 -15.38
C GLU A 204 -9.53 -3.49 -16.36
N ALA A 205 -9.90 -2.56 -17.22
CA ALA A 205 -9.01 -2.03 -18.25
C ALA A 205 -7.76 -1.39 -17.65
N LEU A 206 -6.59 -1.72 -18.19
CA LEU A 206 -5.31 -1.14 -17.79
C LEU A 206 -5.21 0.30 -18.28
N ASN A 207 -4.99 1.24 -17.35
CA ASN A 207 -4.67 2.63 -17.69
C ASN A 207 -3.15 2.76 -17.86
N PRO A 208 -2.64 2.96 -19.10
CA PRO A 208 -1.20 2.90 -19.36
C PRO A 208 -0.40 4.00 -18.64
N GLY A 209 -0.97 5.19 -18.44
CA GLY A 209 -0.30 6.30 -17.75
C GLY A 209 0.04 5.96 -16.29
N PRO A 210 -0.96 5.79 -15.41
CA PRO A 210 -0.74 5.38 -14.02
C PRO A 210 0.04 4.08 -13.87
N PHE A 211 -0.15 3.12 -14.78
CA PHE A 211 0.62 1.87 -14.79
C PHE A 211 2.11 2.14 -15.01
N ALA A 212 2.47 2.89 -16.02
CA ALA A 212 3.86 3.22 -16.35
C ALA A 212 4.54 4.04 -15.24
N MET A 213 3.81 4.97 -14.58
CA MET A 213 4.34 5.75 -13.46
C MET A 213 4.98 4.88 -12.38
N VAL A 214 4.39 3.71 -12.12
CA VAL A 214 4.89 2.78 -11.10
C VAL A 214 5.83 1.75 -11.72
N GLN A 215 5.43 1.09 -12.79
CA GLN A 215 6.06 -0.12 -13.27
C GLN A 215 7.36 0.10 -14.04
N ASP A 216 7.55 1.25 -14.69
CA ASP A 216 8.73 1.48 -15.53
C ASP A 216 10.01 1.69 -14.72
N ASN A 217 9.89 2.15 -13.47
CA ASN A 217 11.03 2.43 -12.61
C ASN A 217 11.12 1.51 -11.38
N LEU A 218 10.19 0.60 -11.20
CA LEU A 218 10.08 -0.21 -9.99
C LEU A 218 11.38 -1.00 -9.72
N SER A 219 11.98 -1.59 -10.75
CA SER A 219 13.27 -2.32 -10.63
C SER A 219 14.44 -1.43 -10.21
N ILE A 220 14.41 -0.14 -10.56
CA ILE A 220 15.43 0.84 -10.16
C ILE A 220 15.27 1.15 -8.66
N TRP A 221 14.06 1.41 -8.22
CA TRP A 221 13.76 1.76 -6.82
C TRP A 221 13.98 0.58 -5.85
N LEU A 222 13.82 -0.66 -6.32
CA LEU A 222 14.01 -1.88 -5.55
C LEU A 222 15.46 -2.42 -5.59
N ARG A 223 16.37 -1.79 -6.31
CA ARG A 223 17.68 -2.36 -6.67
C ARG A 223 18.59 -2.71 -5.48
N ASN A 224 18.55 -1.94 -4.40
CA ASN A 224 19.55 -2.06 -3.34
C ASN A 224 18.93 -2.07 -1.92
N PRO A 225 18.29 -3.18 -1.51
CA PRO A 225 17.66 -3.29 -0.19
C PRO A 225 18.65 -3.11 0.98
N THR A 226 19.89 -3.61 0.83
CA THR A 226 20.94 -3.46 1.86
C THR A 226 21.30 -2.00 2.08
N ALA A 227 21.40 -1.18 1.03
CA ALA A 227 21.67 0.24 1.17
C ALA A 227 20.50 1.00 1.83
N VAL A 228 19.23 0.59 1.57
CA VAL A 228 18.07 1.12 2.31
C VAL A 228 18.21 0.81 3.81
N ARG A 229 18.54 -0.43 4.18
CA ARG A 229 18.80 -0.81 5.58
C ARG A 229 19.92 0.01 6.22
N GLN A 230 20.96 0.29 5.46
CA GLN A 230 22.09 1.13 5.89
C GLN A 230 21.75 2.63 5.91
N ARG A 231 20.54 3.00 5.47
CA ARG A 231 20.06 4.39 5.39
C ARG A 231 20.90 5.26 4.45
N ASP A 232 21.43 4.64 3.39
CA ASP A 232 22.12 5.36 2.31
C ASP A 232 21.15 6.36 1.65
N ARG A 233 21.59 7.60 1.47
CA ARG A 233 20.71 8.68 0.96
C ARG A 233 20.25 8.43 -0.46
N THR A 234 21.08 7.85 -1.32
CA THR A 234 20.70 7.54 -2.72
C THR A 234 19.66 6.44 -2.76
N ALA A 235 19.81 5.41 -1.91
CA ALA A 235 18.83 4.34 -1.82
C ALA A 235 17.50 4.83 -1.21
N LEU A 236 17.57 5.72 -0.20
CA LEU A 236 16.38 6.34 0.40
C LEU A 236 15.68 7.32 -0.55
N ASP A 237 16.42 8.06 -1.40
CA ASP A 237 15.85 8.88 -2.47
C ASP A 237 15.04 8.01 -3.44
N GLY A 238 15.62 6.91 -3.93
CA GLY A 238 14.93 5.97 -4.79
C GLY A 238 13.68 5.39 -4.15
N LEU A 239 13.76 4.94 -2.89
CA LEU A 239 12.63 4.43 -2.13
C LEU A 239 11.52 5.49 -1.99
N MET A 240 11.88 6.70 -1.53
CA MET A 240 10.90 7.77 -1.32
C MET A 240 10.23 8.20 -2.62
N ARG A 241 10.99 8.29 -3.73
CA ARG A 241 10.44 8.55 -5.07
C ARG A 241 9.45 7.46 -5.48
N GLY A 242 9.80 6.19 -5.31
CA GLY A 242 8.91 5.08 -5.62
C GLY A 242 7.59 5.14 -4.85
N LEU A 243 7.65 5.41 -3.55
CA LEU A 243 6.48 5.57 -2.69
C LEU A 243 5.61 6.77 -3.11
N VAL A 244 6.21 7.92 -3.39
CA VAL A 244 5.48 9.12 -3.84
C VAL A 244 4.88 8.90 -5.23
N MET A 245 5.62 8.32 -6.18
CA MET A 245 5.13 8.02 -7.53
C MET A 245 3.95 7.04 -7.50
N SER A 246 3.97 6.06 -6.59
CA SER A 246 2.85 5.17 -6.33
C SER A 246 1.58 5.93 -5.92
N GLY A 247 1.71 6.85 -4.97
CA GLY A 247 0.59 7.70 -4.55
C GLY A 247 0.08 8.65 -5.64
N LEU A 248 0.99 9.25 -6.43
CA LEU A 248 0.60 10.09 -7.57
C LEU A 248 -0.09 9.28 -8.67
N ALA A 249 0.33 8.04 -8.91
CA ALA A 249 -0.35 7.14 -9.84
C ALA A 249 -1.78 6.79 -9.37
N MET A 250 -1.98 6.61 -8.06
CA MET A 250 -3.32 6.45 -7.47
C MET A 250 -4.20 7.70 -7.70
N GLN A 251 -3.65 8.91 -7.54
CA GLN A 251 -4.37 10.15 -7.84
C GLN A 251 -4.74 10.24 -9.33
N ALA A 252 -3.82 9.95 -10.23
CA ALA A 252 -4.04 10.00 -11.68
C ALA A 252 -5.05 8.96 -12.16
N HIS A 253 -5.15 7.81 -11.48
CA HIS A 253 -6.11 6.75 -11.80
C HIS A 253 -7.47 6.93 -11.10
N GLY A 254 -7.51 7.64 -9.98
CA GLY A 254 -8.72 7.86 -9.18
C GLY A 254 -9.02 6.74 -8.16
N ASN A 255 -8.18 5.73 -8.05
CA ASN A 255 -8.26 4.69 -7.02
C ASN A 255 -6.91 3.99 -6.81
N SER A 256 -6.85 3.01 -5.88
CA SER A 256 -5.60 2.36 -5.49
C SER A 256 -5.12 1.24 -6.45
N ARG A 257 -5.72 1.07 -7.65
CA ARG A 257 -5.33 -0.03 -8.57
C ARG A 257 -3.85 -0.03 -8.95
N PRO A 258 -3.21 1.11 -9.26
CA PRO A 258 -1.80 1.14 -9.64
C PRO A 258 -0.84 0.63 -8.56
N ALA A 259 -1.27 0.66 -7.30
CA ALA A 259 -0.43 0.42 -6.13
C ALA A 259 -0.80 -0.81 -5.31
N SER A 260 -2.00 -1.38 -5.51
CA SER A 260 -2.57 -2.37 -4.60
C SER A 260 -3.15 -3.54 -5.40
N GLY A 261 -2.66 -4.73 -5.16
CA GLY A 261 -3.12 -6.00 -5.74
C GLY A 261 -3.58 -6.99 -4.66
N SER A 262 -3.43 -8.27 -4.96
CA SER A 262 -3.72 -9.36 -4.02
C SER A 262 -2.79 -9.37 -2.80
N ASP A 263 -1.57 -8.88 -2.93
CA ASP A 263 -0.64 -8.60 -1.83
C ASP A 263 -1.26 -7.71 -0.75
N HIS A 264 -1.97 -6.67 -1.16
CA HIS A 264 -2.70 -5.79 -0.27
C HIS A 264 -3.99 -6.42 0.27
N GLN A 265 -4.59 -7.38 -0.43
CA GLN A 265 -5.72 -8.13 0.15
C GLN A 265 -5.26 -8.90 1.38
N PHE A 266 -4.09 -9.54 1.35
CA PHE A 266 -3.49 -10.14 2.54
C PHE A 266 -3.23 -9.10 3.64
N ALA A 267 -2.57 -8.00 3.30
CA ALA A 267 -2.25 -6.95 4.26
C ALA A 267 -3.51 -6.39 4.95
N HIS A 268 -4.55 -6.09 4.19
CA HIS A 268 -5.81 -5.59 4.75
C HIS A 268 -6.53 -6.62 5.60
N LEU A 269 -6.54 -7.92 5.21
CA LEU A 269 -7.09 -8.98 6.03
C LEU A 269 -6.41 -9.02 7.40
N TRP A 270 -5.09 -9.04 7.42
CA TRP A 270 -4.31 -9.12 8.64
C TRP A 270 -4.44 -7.87 9.51
N GLU A 271 -4.53 -6.70 8.91
CA GLU A 271 -4.78 -5.44 9.60
C GLU A 271 -6.19 -5.34 10.19
N MET A 272 -7.21 -5.84 9.49
CA MET A 272 -8.58 -5.93 10.00
C MET A 272 -8.67 -6.88 11.21
N GLU A 273 -7.86 -7.93 11.23
CA GLU A 273 -7.74 -8.85 12.36
C GLU A 273 -6.88 -8.31 13.51
N GLY A 274 -6.19 -7.21 13.29
CA GLY A 274 -5.38 -6.55 14.33
C GLY A 274 -4.14 -7.32 14.73
N ILE A 275 -3.46 -7.99 13.78
CA ILE A 275 -2.24 -8.75 14.07
C ILE A 275 -1.19 -7.87 14.76
N ALA A 276 -0.46 -8.49 15.70
CA ALA A 276 0.57 -7.81 16.49
C ALA A 276 1.75 -8.76 16.78
N VAL A 277 2.94 -8.17 16.90
CA VAL A 277 4.15 -8.86 17.37
C VAL A 277 4.63 -8.12 18.61
N ASP A 278 4.90 -8.85 19.69
CA ASP A 278 5.29 -8.29 21.00
C ASP A 278 4.34 -7.16 21.48
N GLY A 279 3.03 -7.35 21.27
CA GLY A 279 2.00 -6.40 21.65
C GLY A 279 1.94 -5.12 20.80
N GLN A 280 2.77 -5.01 19.73
CA GLN A 280 2.77 -3.90 18.81
C GLN A 280 2.08 -4.26 17.48
N PRO A 281 1.14 -3.46 16.98
CA PRO A 281 0.53 -3.67 15.67
C PRO A 281 1.60 -3.75 14.58
N VAL A 282 1.46 -4.74 13.69
CA VAL A 282 2.35 -4.90 12.55
C VAL A 282 2.16 -3.75 11.55
N SER A 283 3.26 -3.26 10.98
CA SER A 283 3.21 -2.20 9.97
C SER A 283 2.58 -2.67 8.66
N HIS A 284 1.86 -1.77 7.99
CA HIS A 284 1.26 -2.01 6.68
C HIS A 284 2.25 -2.59 5.67
N GLY A 285 3.39 -1.93 5.48
CA GLY A 285 4.39 -2.38 4.52
C GLY A 285 5.02 -3.73 4.87
N ALA A 286 5.08 -4.11 6.16
CA ALA A 286 5.49 -5.46 6.56
C ALA A 286 4.46 -6.51 6.10
N CYS A 287 3.18 -6.24 6.28
CA CYS A 287 2.10 -7.11 5.79
C CYS A 287 2.10 -7.20 4.26
N VAL A 288 2.26 -6.06 3.57
CA VAL A 288 2.31 -6.01 2.09
C VAL A 288 3.50 -6.81 1.56
N GLY A 289 4.69 -6.67 2.16
CA GLY A 289 5.88 -7.41 1.75
C GLY A 289 5.69 -8.94 1.84
N VAL A 290 5.14 -9.43 2.95
CA VAL A 290 4.82 -10.87 3.12
C VAL A 290 3.72 -11.31 2.15
N GLY A 291 2.65 -10.51 1.99
CA GLY A 291 1.59 -10.77 1.01
C GLY A 291 2.12 -10.81 -0.43
N CYS A 292 3.09 -9.96 -0.76
CA CYS A 292 3.75 -9.96 -2.07
C CYS A 292 4.50 -11.28 -2.32
N VAL A 293 5.29 -11.76 -1.37
CA VAL A 293 5.97 -13.07 -1.50
C VAL A 293 4.95 -14.19 -1.69
N SER A 294 3.85 -14.17 -0.90
CA SER A 294 2.78 -15.15 -1.00
C SER A 294 2.17 -15.20 -2.40
N MET A 295 1.90 -14.04 -2.96
CA MET A 295 1.29 -13.96 -4.28
C MET A 295 2.26 -14.26 -5.43
N ILE A 296 3.51 -13.86 -5.33
CA ILE A 296 4.51 -14.24 -6.34
C ILE A 296 4.68 -15.77 -6.35
N ALA A 297 4.70 -16.43 -5.19
CA ALA A 297 4.73 -17.89 -5.11
C ALA A 297 3.50 -18.54 -5.78
N ALA A 298 2.32 -17.96 -5.56
CA ALA A 298 1.09 -18.42 -6.22
C ALA A 298 1.13 -18.19 -7.74
N TYR A 299 1.70 -17.08 -8.21
CA TYR A 299 1.94 -16.83 -9.64
C TYR A 299 2.96 -17.79 -10.23
N GLU A 300 4.09 -18.07 -9.54
CA GLU A 300 5.06 -19.08 -9.97
C GLU A 300 4.38 -20.44 -10.14
N TRP A 301 3.58 -20.85 -9.16
CA TRP A 301 2.82 -22.08 -9.25
C TRP A 301 1.88 -22.08 -10.47
N LEU A 302 1.12 -21.02 -10.67
CA LEU A 302 0.18 -20.88 -11.79
C LEU A 302 0.89 -20.92 -13.14
N LEU A 303 2.03 -20.26 -13.28
CA LEU A 303 2.84 -20.21 -14.50
C LEU A 303 3.39 -21.58 -14.92
N HIS A 304 3.54 -22.50 -13.98
CA HIS A 304 3.93 -23.89 -14.28
C HIS A 304 2.77 -24.79 -14.69
N GLN A 305 1.51 -24.31 -14.63
CA GLN A 305 0.35 -25.12 -14.98
C GLN A 305 0.05 -25.09 -16.49
N ASN A 306 -0.48 -26.19 -17.01
CA ASN A 306 -0.94 -26.28 -18.40
C ASN A 306 -2.39 -25.81 -18.55
N LEU A 307 -2.60 -24.49 -18.65
CA LEU A 307 -3.94 -23.93 -18.83
C LEU A 307 -4.58 -24.26 -20.19
N ARG A 308 -3.79 -24.72 -21.18
CA ARG A 308 -4.37 -25.17 -22.46
C ARG A 308 -5.18 -26.46 -22.33
N ALA A 309 -4.93 -27.25 -21.29
CA ALA A 309 -5.61 -28.52 -21.04
C ALA A 309 -6.96 -28.35 -20.32
N ILE A 310 -7.31 -27.16 -19.81
CA ILE A 310 -8.60 -26.95 -19.13
C ILE A 310 -9.76 -27.05 -20.12
N ASP A 311 -10.89 -27.56 -19.64
CA ASP A 311 -12.19 -27.42 -20.29
C ASP A 311 -13.00 -26.32 -19.60
N PRO A 312 -13.15 -25.15 -20.24
CA PRO A 312 -13.84 -24.00 -19.64
C PRO A 312 -15.29 -24.28 -19.24
N VAL A 313 -16.00 -25.12 -20.01
CA VAL A 313 -17.40 -25.52 -19.73
C VAL A 313 -17.44 -26.36 -18.46
N GLN A 314 -16.59 -27.38 -18.39
CA GLN A 314 -16.54 -28.30 -17.26
C GLN A 314 -16.09 -27.56 -15.98
N VAL A 315 -15.10 -26.66 -16.07
CA VAL A 315 -14.64 -25.86 -14.93
C VAL A 315 -15.75 -24.92 -14.45
N ALA A 316 -16.39 -24.18 -15.35
CA ALA A 316 -17.46 -23.24 -14.99
C ALA A 316 -18.69 -23.94 -14.39
N SER A 317 -19.00 -25.17 -14.81
CA SER A 317 -20.13 -25.95 -14.25
C SER A 317 -19.91 -26.40 -12.80
N ARG A 318 -18.67 -26.41 -12.32
CA ARG A 318 -18.29 -26.80 -10.95
C ARG A 318 -18.14 -25.58 -10.02
N ALA A 319 -18.32 -24.37 -10.53
CA ALA A 319 -18.21 -23.17 -9.71
C ALA A 319 -19.25 -23.18 -8.58
N PRO A 320 -18.89 -22.72 -7.37
CA PRO A 320 -19.82 -22.68 -6.25
C PRO A 320 -20.99 -21.75 -6.53
N SER A 321 -22.19 -22.13 -6.06
CA SER A 321 -23.36 -21.24 -6.13
C SER A 321 -23.19 -20.04 -5.18
N ALA A 322 -24.02 -19.02 -5.37
CA ALA A 322 -24.02 -17.84 -4.49
C ALA A 322 -24.30 -18.22 -3.02
N GLU A 323 -25.13 -19.23 -2.79
CA GLU A 323 -25.45 -19.73 -1.44
C GLU A 323 -24.24 -20.42 -0.81
N VAL A 324 -23.50 -21.21 -1.57
CA VAL A 324 -22.25 -21.86 -1.12
C VAL A 324 -21.21 -20.79 -0.78
N LEU A 325 -21.00 -19.79 -1.65
CA LEU A 325 -20.09 -18.68 -1.38
C LEU A 325 -20.46 -17.90 -0.13
N LYS A 326 -21.73 -17.63 0.13
CA LYS A 326 -22.18 -16.96 1.36
C LYS A 326 -21.91 -17.80 2.59
N ALA A 327 -22.12 -19.12 2.51
CA ALA A 327 -21.82 -20.03 3.61
C ALA A 327 -20.31 -20.09 3.90
N GLU A 328 -19.46 -20.16 2.87
CA GLU A 328 -18.01 -20.11 3.00
C GLU A 328 -17.53 -18.80 3.66
N ILE A 329 -18.10 -17.65 3.26
CA ILE A 329 -17.79 -16.35 3.85
C ILE A 329 -18.15 -16.34 5.33
N ALA A 330 -19.35 -16.80 5.70
CA ALA A 330 -19.80 -16.84 7.08
C ALA A 330 -18.91 -17.76 7.96
N ALA A 331 -18.48 -18.89 7.42
CA ALA A 331 -17.56 -19.81 8.08
C ALA A 331 -16.12 -19.22 8.20
N SER A 332 -15.70 -18.41 7.24
CA SER A 332 -14.36 -17.82 7.18
C SER A 332 -14.18 -16.64 8.14
N PHE A 333 -15.26 -15.93 8.50
CA PHE A 333 -15.20 -14.70 9.28
C PHE A 333 -16.16 -14.76 10.48
N PRO A 334 -15.65 -15.04 11.69
CA PRO A 334 -16.49 -15.11 12.90
C PRO A 334 -17.02 -13.74 13.35
N LEU A 335 -16.38 -12.64 12.94
CA LEU A 335 -16.83 -11.28 13.25
C LEU A 335 -17.83 -10.81 12.18
N SER A 336 -19.03 -10.43 12.60
CA SER A 336 -20.14 -10.07 11.70
C SER A 336 -19.77 -9.00 10.69
N PHE A 337 -19.07 -7.95 11.13
CA PHE A 337 -18.67 -6.85 10.22
C PHE A 337 -17.69 -7.31 9.14
N MET A 338 -16.78 -8.26 9.44
CA MET A 338 -15.87 -8.84 8.44
C MET A 338 -16.63 -9.72 7.46
N ALA A 339 -17.58 -10.52 7.95
CA ALA A 339 -18.44 -11.35 7.12
C ALA A 339 -19.32 -10.50 6.19
N GLU A 340 -19.93 -9.42 6.68
CA GLU A 340 -20.75 -8.50 5.91
C GLU A 340 -19.93 -7.78 4.82
N ASN A 341 -18.74 -7.29 5.17
CA ASN A 341 -17.81 -6.70 4.21
C ASN A 341 -17.39 -7.72 3.15
N ALA A 342 -16.95 -8.91 3.57
CA ALA A 342 -16.53 -9.97 2.67
C ALA A 342 -17.67 -10.41 1.73
N GLN A 343 -18.90 -10.50 2.24
CA GLN A 343 -20.06 -10.82 1.43
C GLN A 343 -20.32 -9.72 0.38
N THR A 344 -20.31 -8.46 0.78
CA THR A 344 -20.51 -7.32 -0.12
C THR A 344 -19.46 -7.29 -1.22
N GLU A 345 -18.18 -7.42 -0.86
CA GLU A 345 -17.07 -7.35 -1.80
C GLU A 345 -16.98 -8.57 -2.72
N THR A 346 -17.24 -9.78 -2.20
CA THR A 346 -17.21 -11.01 -3.00
C THR A 346 -18.39 -11.07 -3.96
N MET A 347 -19.60 -10.73 -3.51
CA MET A 347 -20.78 -10.76 -4.39
C MET A 347 -20.71 -9.70 -5.50
N ALA A 348 -19.99 -8.59 -5.28
CA ALA A 348 -19.79 -7.58 -6.33
C ALA A 348 -18.91 -8.06 -7.50
N LYS A 349 -18.06 -9.07 -7.31
CA LYS A 349 -17.23 -9.69 -8.36
C LYS A 349 -17.69 -11.09 -8.79
N ALA A 350 -18.65 -11.67 -8.09
CA ALA A 350 -19.24 -12.94 -8.49
C ALA A 350 -19.95 -12.81 -9.83
N VAL A 351 -19.77 -13.80 -10.70
CA VAL A 351 -20.32 -13.78 -12.05
C VAL A 351 -21.15 -15.04 -12.33
N PRO A 352 -22.21 -14.95 -13.18
CA PRO A 352 -22.95 -16.13 -13.63
C PRO A 352 -22.05 -17.11 -14.40
N THR A 353 -22.40 -18.41 -14.35
CA THR A 353 -21.64 -19.51 -14.99
C THR A 353 -21.27 -19.19 -16.45
N GLY A 354 -22.17 -18.65 -17.25
CA GLY A 354 -21.88 -18.33 -18.66
C GLY A 354 -20.86 -17.17 -18.83
N ARG A 355 -20.76 -16.23 -17.88
CA ARG A 355 -19.70 -15.20 -17.89
C ARG A 355 -18.38 -15.82 -17.42
N LEU A 356 -18.41 -16.69 -16.42
CA LEU A 356 -17.23 -17.43 -15.97
C LEU A 356 -16.65 -18.29 -17.08
N GLU A 357 -17.49 -19.03 -17.82
CA GLU A 357 -17.06 -19.82 -18.97
C GLU A 357 -16.35 -18.96 -20.02
N ARG A 358 -16.91 -17.80 -20.38
CA ARG A 358 -16.26 -16.86 -21.31
C ARG A 358 -14.92 -16.36 -20.80
N ARG A 359 -14.82 -16.01 -19.51
CA ARG A 359 -13.56 -15.60 -18.86
C ARG A 359 -12.52 -16.72 -18.92
N LEU A 360 -12.90 -17.96 -18.63
CA LEU A 360 -12.00 -19.12 -18.69
C LEU A 360 -11.56 -19.45 -20.13
N ARG A 361 -12.42 -19.28 -21.14
CA ARG A 361 -12.03 -19.38 -22.56
C ARG A 361 -10.99 -18.32 -22.90
N LEU A 362 -11.24 -17.06 -22.55
CA LEU A 362 -10.30 -15.96 -22.77
C LEU A 362 -8.97 -16.20 -22.07
N LEU A 363 -8.99 -16.67 -20.82
CA LEU A 363 -7.79 -17.04 -20.07
C LEU A 363 -6.99 -18.13 -20.79
N LYS A 364 -7.66 -19.20 -21.23
CA LYS A 364 -7.05 -20.31 -21.97
C LYS A 364 -6.40 -19.84 -23.27
N ASP A 365 -7.11 -19.03 -24.05
CA ASP A 365 -6.68 -18.58 -25.36
C ASP A 365 -5.52 -17.57 -25.27
N SER A 366 -5.56 -16.66 -24.28
CA SER A 366 -4.57 -15.60 -24.07
C SER A 366 -3.40 -16.02 -23.14
N TRP A 367 -3.46 -17.21 -22.53
CA TRP A 367 -2.53 -17.60 -21.47
C TRP A 367 -1.06 -17.52 -21.87
N ARG A 368 -0.74 -17.90 -23.12
CA ARG A 368 0.65 -17.84 -23.61
C ARG A 368 1.23 -16.43 -23.50
N ASP A 369 0.45 -15.45 -23.90
CA ASP A 369 0.90 -14.04 -23.94
C ASP A 369 0.92 -13.44 -22.53
N ILE A 370 -0.11 -13.74 -21.73
CA ILE A 370 -0.17 -13.36 -20.31
C ILE A 370 1.05 -13.93 -19.56
N ALA A 371 1.30 -15.23 -19.67
CA ALA A 371 2.41 -15.89 -19.00
C ALA A 371 3.77 -15.30 -19.42
N ALA A 372 3.96 -15.03 -20.71
CA ALA A 372 5.19 -14.41 -21.19
C ALA A 372 5.42 -13.00 -20.61
N VAL A 373 4.36 -12.22 -20.39
CA VAL A 373 4.45 -10.91 -19.74
C VAL A 373 4.76 -11.06 -18.24
N LEU A 374 4.06 -11.95 -17.55
CA LEU A 374 4.25 -12.18 -16.12
C LEU A 374 5.66 -12.71 -15.80
N HIS A 375 6.18 -13.65 -16.58
CA HIS A 375 7.56 -14.15 -16.46
C HIS A 375 8.63 -13.05 -16.58
N ARG A 376 8.40 -12.05 -17.43
CA ARG A 376 9.34 -10.93 -17.57
C ARG A 376 9.28 -9.93 -16.44
N ARG A 377 8.13 -9.82 -15.76
CA ARG A 377 7.87 -8.78 -14.76
C ARG A 377 8.02 -9.25 -13.32
N LEU A 378 7.73 -10.51 -13.05
CA LEU A 378 7.79 -11.05 -11.69
C LEU A 378 9.14 -11.71 -11.43
N PRO A 379 9.87 -11.27 -10.41
CA PRO A 379 11.01 -12.01 -9.90
C PRO A 379 10.54 -13.29 -9.21
N GLN A 380 11.45 -14.21 -8.91
CA GLN A 380 11.13 -15.39 -8.10
C GLN A 380 10.77 -14.99 -6.66
N ALA A 381 9.85 -15.74 -6.04
CA ALA A 381 9.43 -15.52 -4.66
C ALA A 381 10.60 -15.59 -3.67
N ALA A 382 11.53 -16.54 -3.89
CA ALA A 382 12.76 -16.66 -3.12
C ALA A 382 13.65 -15.41 -3.22
N THR A 383 13.71 -14.77 -4.39
CA THR A 383 14.44 -13.52 -4.59
C THR A 383 13.83 -12.38 -3.80
N VAL A 384 12.50 -12.26 -3.83
CA VAL A 384 11.79 -11.19 -3.06
C VAL A 384 11.96 -11.41 -1.56
N ARG A 385 11.93 -12.65 -1.08
CA ARG A 385 12.27 -12.98 0.33
C ARG A 385 13.64 -12.47 0.69
N GLN A 386 14.66 -12.77 -0.14
CA GLN A 386 16.02 -12.29 0.08
C GLN A 386 16.11 -10.76 0.13
N TRP A 387 15.34 -10.04 -0.70
CA TRP A 387 15.30 -8.58 -0.66
C TRP A 387 14.71 -8.07 0.65
N LEU A 388 13.61 -8.68 1.12
CA LEU A 388 12.99 -8.31 2.39
C LEU A 388 13.90 -8.62 3.58
N ASP A 389 14.60 -9.75 3.58
CA ASP A 389 15.61 -10.06 4.60
C ASP A 389 16.79 -9.07 4.58
N ALA A 390 17.27 -8.74 3.37
CA ALA A 390 18.39 -7.80 3.19
C ALA A 390 18.05 -6.38 3.68
N VAL A 391 16.82 -5.92 3.47
CA VAL A 391 16.37 -4.62 3.99
C VAL A 391 16.09 -4.66 5.49
N GLY A 392 16.01 -5.85 6.10
CA GLY A 392 15.72 -6.06 7.52
C GLY A 392 14.23 -6.05 7.85
N GLY A 393 13.38 -6.33 6.89
CA GLY A 393 11.94 -6.52 7.07
C GLY A 393 11.54 -7.99 7.23
N PRO A 394 10.30 -8.29 7.64
CA PRO A 394 9.78 -9.64 7.65
C PRO A 394 9.61 -10.16 6.20
N SER A 395 10.02 -11.38 5.96
CA SER A 395 9.98 -12.03 4.64
C SER A 395 9.06 -13.25 4.59
N ASP A 396 8.44 -13.59 5.74
CA ASP A 396 7.47 -14.67 5.88
C ASP A 396 6.38 -14.31 6.91
N ALA A 397 5.33 -15.12 6.99
CA ALA A 397 4.19 -14.87 7.87
C ALA A 397 4.54 -15.00 9.36
N ALA A 398 5.53 -15.82 9.72
CA ALA A 398 5.99 -15.94 11.10
C ALA A 398 6.62 -14.63 11.60
N GLY A 399 7.34 -13.90 10.73
CA GLY A 399 7.93 -12.61 11.03
C GLY A 399 6.89 -11.49 11.32
N ILE A 400 5.63 -11.71 10.96
CA ILE A 400 4.50 -10.83 11.27
C ILE A 400 3.51 -11.47 12.28
N GLY A 401 3.93 -12.52 12.99
CA GLY A 401 3.15 -13.15 14.04
C GLY A 401 2.02 -14.06 13.54
N ILE A 402 2.05 -14.51 12.29
CA ILE A 402 1.04 -15.37 11.68
C ILE A 402 1.57 -16.81 11.60
N SER A 403 0.80 -17.76 12.12
CA SER A 403 1.15 -19.17 12.00
C SER A 403 1.04 -19.67 10.56
N ARG A 404 1.80 -20.71 10.23
CA ARG A 404 1.82 -21.34 8.92
C ARG A 404 0.42 -21.79 8.47
N ASP A 405 -0.35 -22.42 9.37
CA ASP A 405 -1.70 -22.89 9.05
C ASP A 405 -2.67 -21.73 8.81
N LYS A 406 -2.54 -20.63 9.55
CA LYS A 406 -3.31 -19.41 9.30
C LYS A 406 -2.92 -18.80 7.96
N HIS A 407 -1.64 -18.70 7.65
CA HIS A 407 -1.13 -18.17 6.38
C HIS A 407 -1.70 -18.97 5.19
N ALA A 408 -1.72 -20.32 5.27
CA ALA A 408 -2.33 -21.15 4.24
C ALA A 408 -3.82 -20.83 4.04
N ARG A 409 -4.61 -20.78 5.13
CA ARG A 409 -6.04 -20.44 5.06
C ARG A 409 -6.29 -19.03 4.55
N ASP A 410 -5.41 -18.09 4.84
CA ASP A 410 -5.59 -16.69 4.49
C ASP A 410 -5.50 -16.42 2.98
N HIS A 411 -4.95 -17.33 2.15
CA HIS A 411 -5.03 -17.24 0.69
C HIS A 411 -6.49 -17.21 0.19
N ALA A 412 -7.34 -18.06 0.71
CA ALA A 412 -8.76 -18.04 0.37
C ALA A 412 -9.47 -16.82 0.97
N ARG A 413 -9.17 -16.47 2.22
CA ARG A 413 -9.82 -15.38 2.96
C ARG A 413 -9.47 -14.00 2.41
N ALA A 414 -8.21 -13.78 2.00
CA ALA A 414 -7.76 -12.52 1.42
C ALA A 414 -8.53 -12.17 0.13
N ARG A 415 -8.85 -13.16 -0.69
CA ARG A 415 -9.69 -12.98 -1.88
C ARG A 415 -11.07 -12.39 -1.57
N LEU A 416 -11.65 -12.74 -0.42
CA LEU A 416 -13.03 -12.44 -0.07
C LEU A 416 -13.25 -10.99 0.38
N ILE A 417 -12.23 -10.29 0.87
CA ILE A 417 -12.40 -8.98 1.54
C ILE A 417 -12.43 -7.77 0.60
N ARG A 418 -12.18 -7.96 -0.70
CA ARG A 418 -12.13 -6.89 -1.72
C ARG A 418 -12.73 -7.35 -3.04
N ARG A 419 -13.45 -6.45 -3.71
CA ARG A 419 -14.05 -6.72 -5.03
C ARG A 419 -13.06 -6.72 -6.19
N ARG A 420 -11.84 -6.23 -5.97
CA ARG A 420 -10.79 -6.17 -6.99
C ARG A 420 -10.46 -7.57 -7.50
N PHE A 421 -10.50 -7.74 -8.83
CA PHE A 421 -10.11 -8.97 -9.48
C PHE A 421 -8.57 -9.12 -9.50
N THR A 422 -8.07 -10.29 -9.11
CA THR A 422 -6.66 -10.57 -8.87
C THR A 422 -6.29 -12.01 -9.27
N GLY A 423 -5.01 -12.37 -9.14
CA GLY A 423 -4.54 -13.75 -9.33
C GLY A 423 -5.22 -14.78 -8.40
N LEU A 424 -5.63 -14.35 -7.18
CA LEU A 424 -6.43 -15.22 -6.30
C LEU A 424 -7.79 -15.56 -6.89
N ASP A 425 -8.41 -14.64 -7.62
CA ASP A 425 -9.67 -14.89 -8.30
C ASP A 425 -9.48 -15.84 -9.48
N VAL A 426 -8.38 -15.74 -10.23
CA VAL A 426 -8.06 -16.70 -11.29
C VAL A 426 -7.87 -18.11 -10.75
N LEU A 427 -7.12 -18.27 -9.66
CA LEU A 427 -6.95 -19.58 -9.00
C LEU A 427 -8.28 -20.15 -8.50
N HIS A 428 -9.15 -19.31 -7.96
CA HIS A 428 -10.49 -19.70 -7.53
C HIS A 428 -11.37 -20.08 -8.72
N ASP A 429 -11.42 -19.26 -9.77
CA ASP A 429 -12.22 -19.50 -10.97
C ASP A 429 -11.84 -20.81 -11.69
N LEU A 430 -10.57 -21.19 -11.63
CA LEU A 430 -10.06 -22.47 -12.10
C LEU A 430 -10.40 -23.65 -11.16
N GLY A 431 -10.84 -23.40 -9.93
CA GLY A 431 -10.97 -24.41 -8.88
C GLY A 431 -9.62 -24.94 -8.39
N TRP A 432 -8.56 -24.15 -8.53
CA TRP A 432 -7.17 -24.56 -8.22
C TRP A 432 -6.58 -23.92 -6.96
N LEU A 433 -7.32 -23.04 -6.30
CA LEU A 433 -6.79 -22.29 -5.16
C LEU A 433 -6.30 -23.23 -4.03
N ASP A 434 -7.14 -24.20 -3.63
CA ASP A 434 -6.77 -25.15 -2.56
C ASP A 434 -5.60 -26.04 -2.96
N ARG A 435 -5.56 -26.45 -4.24
CA ARG A 435 -4.46 -27.24 -4.79
C ARG A 435 -3.15 -26.43 -4.77
N ALA A 436 -3.17 -25.18 -5.24
CA ALA A 436 -2.01 -24.31 -5.24
C ALA A 436 -1.48 -24.10 -3.81
N VAL A 437 -2.36 -23.78 -2.86
CA VAL A 437 -1.99 -23.62 -1.45
C VAL A 437 -1.43 -24.94 -0.88
N GLY A 438 -2.10 -26.06 -1.15
CA GLY A 438 -1.63 -27.38 -0.70
C GLY A 438 -0.21 -27.68 -1.16
N GLU A 439 0.13 -27.43 -2.44
CA GLU A 439 1.46 -27.68 -3.00
C GLU A 439 2.50 -26.66 -2.48
N LEU A 440 2.15 -25.38 -2.32
CA LEU A 440 3.06 -24.35 -1.77
C LEU A 440 3.46 -24.63 -0.30
N PHE A 441 2.55 -25.26 0.47
CA PHE A 441 2.78 -25.58 1.87
C PHE A 441 3.18 -27.06 2.10
N ALA A 442 3.28 -27.89 1.05
CA ALA A 442 3.70 -29.28 1.14
C ALA A 442 5.24 -29.41 1.34
N PRO A 443 5.75 -30.59 1.66
CA PRO A 443 7.19 -30.88 1.62
C PRO A 443 7.79 -30.54 0.25
N GLY A 444 8.83 -29.69 0.23
CA GLY A 444 9.42 -29.15 -0.98
C GLY A 444 8.80 -27.87 -1.51
N GLY A 445 7.66 -27.43 -0.98
CA GLY A 445 7.07 -26.12 -1.28
C GLY A 445 7.81 -24.97 -0.58
N LEU A 446 7.54 -23.74 -1.06
CA LEU A 446 8.24 -22.52 -0.58
C LEU A 446 8.10 -22.32 0.95
N TRP A 447 6.96 -22.68 1.51
CA TRP A 447 6.59 -22.40 2.92
C TRP A 447 6.91 -23.55 3.89
N LEU A 448 7.62 -24.60 3.46
CA LEU A 448 7.94 -25.73 4.33
C LEU A 448 8.73 -25.32 5.59
N ASN A 449 9.67 -24.40 5.44
CA ASN A 449 10.56 -23.92 6.49
C ASN A 449 10.13 -22.54 7.06
N GLU A 450 8.89 -22.15 6.89
CA GLU A 450 8.36 -20.89 7.43
C GLU A 450 8.51 -20.87 8.96
N GLY A 451 9.12 -19.79 9.49
CA GLY A 451 9.38 -19.64 10.93
C GLY A 451 10.62 -20.38 11.47
N ARG A 452 11.32 -21.17 10.67
CA ARG A 452 12.65 -21.68 11.05
C ARG A 452 13.71 -20.68 10.60
N LYS A 453 14.19 -19.86 11.53
CA LYS A 453 15.46 -19.12 11.32
C LYS A 453 16.58 -20.16 11.26
N ALA A 454 17.36 -20.16 10.17
CA ALA A 454 18.59 -20.91 10.06
C ALA A 454 19.63 -20.39 11.07
#